data_13f8f6f9aaf6ba62327d40e8b8ef2ec8
#
_entry.id   13f8f6f9aaf6ba62327d40e8b8ef2ec8
#
_cell.length_a   1.000
_cell.length_b   1.000
_cell.length_c   1.000
_cell.angle_alpha   90.00
_cell.angle_beta   90.00
_cell.angle_gamma   90.00
#
_symmetry.space_group_name_H-M   'P 1'
#
loop_
_entity.id
_entity.type
_entity.pdbx_description
1 polymer ?
#
loop_
_entity_poly.entity_id
_entity_poly.type
_entity_poly.pdbx_seq_one_letter_code
_entity_poly.pdbx_strand_id
1 'polypeptide(L)'
;MKFITLLLYIALVAAVLTGIVGLIKKGHKSWLMTFLQNFTGVLFIVSGFVKAVDPMGTAFKMEQYFTEFQYTLADTSFKFLAPIFPLLSSISLLFSIFMIVLEIVVGVMLILGHRSKLTSWIFLLLILFFTVLTGFTFLTGYVPSDANFFDFSKWGPYTLTNMRVTDCGCFGDFIKLVPKISFFKDLGLLIPAFYFIFRHKDMNQLFSLKTRKIIVWVVTGLVLLFCVRNSMWDLPVIDFRPFKVGTDLYQKKTAEEAAMASVKITAWKLKNKKTGESIELPNAEYMGNLSKYPKEDWSVVDQVKSKPAIESTKVSEFSVNSLDGFDVSEDILTDTNDVFMIVAYKLKGEDGKEQIMVPDTLWKTDTIKTAGDSTKVVKSIGEITSKKKVVETYSWDKHYLEYYS
;
A
#
# COMPACT_ATOMS: atom_id res chain seq x y z
N MET A 1 11.40 -1.68 12.43
CA MET A 1 12.77 -1.14 12.18
C MET A 1 12.66 0.19 11.45
N LYS A 2 13.42 1.22 11.84
CA LYS A 2 13.39 2.51 11.12
C LYS A 2 14.15 2.40 9.80
N PHE A 3 13.70 3.09 8.76
CA PHE A 3 14.32 3.08 7.42
C PHE A 3 15.81 3.50 7.44
N ILE A 4 16.15 4.51 8.23
CA ILE A 4 17.54 4.95 8.39
C ILE A 4 18.43 3.82 8.94
N THR A 5 17.93 3.06 9.91
CA THR A 5 18.65 1.91 10.47
C THR A 5 18.90 0.83 9.40
N LEU A 6 17.90 0.56 8.53
CA LEU A 6 18.08 -0.35 7.41
C LEU A 6 19.16 0.15 6.44
N LEU A 7 19.14 1.44 6.08
CA LEU A 7 20.16 2.02 5.19
C LEU A 7 21.56 1.92 5.79
N LEU A 8 21.71 2.12 7.10
CA LEU A 8 23.00 1.95 7.78
C LEU A 8 23.52 0.51 7.71
N TYR A 9 22.63 -0.49 7.93
CA TYR A 9 23.02 -1.90 7.76
C TYR A 9 23.40 -2.23 6.32
N ILE A 10 22.65 -1.74 5.34
CA ILE A 10 22.98 -1.92 3.92
C ILE A 10 24.31 -1.26 3.59
N ALA A 11 24.57 -0.05 4.09
CA ALA A 11 25.85 0.64 3.88
C ALA A 11 27.02 -0.12 4.51
N LEU A 12 26.83 -0.69 5.71
CA LEU A 12 27.83 -1.52 6.37
C LEU A 12 28.14 -2.78 5.54
N VAL A 13 27.11 -3.51 5.10
CA VAL A 13 27.27 -4.69 4.24
C VAL A 13 27.96 -4.31 2.93
N ALA A 14 27.56 -3.20 2.30
CA ALA A 14 28.21 -2.71 1.08
C ALA A 14 29.68 -2.35 1.30
N ALA A 15 30.03 -1.74 2.43
CA ALA A 15 31.42 -1.42 2.78
C ALA A 15 32.26 -2.70 2.96
N VAL A 16 31.73 -3.69 3.68
CA VAL A 16 32.38 -4.99 3.85
C VAL A 16 32.59 -5.69 2.49
N LEU A 17 31.56 -5.76 1.64
CA LEU A 17 31.65 -6.32 0.30
C LEU A 17 32.69 -5.57 -0.55
N THR A 18 32.72 -4.25 -0.44
CA THR A 18 33.72 -3.41 -1.15
C THR A 18 35.14 -3.75 -0.68
N GLY A 19 35.36 -3.91 0.62
CA GLY A 19 36.63 -4.38 1.16
C GLY A 19 37.03 -5.77 0.63
N ILE A 20 36.11 -6.72 0.62
CA ILE A 20 36.34 -8.07 0.08
C ILE A 20 36.70 -8.02 -1.41
N VAL A 21 35.98 -7.22 -2.21
CA VAL A 21 36.32 -7.02 -3.64
C VAL A 21 37.73 -6.45 -3.81
N GLY A 22 38.12 -5.49 -2.97
CA GLY A 22 39.45 -4.93 -2.97
C GLY A 22 40.55 -5.93 -2.70
N LEU A 23 40.35 -6.81 -1.73
CA LEU A 23 41.26 -7.90 -1.39
C LEU A 23 41.39 -8.92 -2.52
N ILE A 24 40.25 -9.38 -3.08
CA ILE A 24 40.24 -10.38 -4.17
C ILE A 24 40.90 -9.85 -5.44
N LYS A 25 40.62 -8.58 -5.79
CA LYS A 25 41.11 -7.96 -7.03
C LYS A 25 42.48 -7.27 -6.88
N LYS A 26 43.07 -7.28 -5.68
CA LYS A 26 44.30 -6.54 -5.34
C LYS A 26 44.21 -5.05 -5.70
N GLY A 27 43.02 -4.46 -5.50
CA GLY A 27 42.71 -3.05 -5.75
C GLY A 27 41.37 -2.85 -6.46
N HIS A 28 40.96 -1.60 -6.57
CA HIS A 28 39.73 -1.18 -7.26
C HIS A 28 40.07 -0.27 -8.43
N LYS A 29 39.30 -0.34 -9.52
CA LYS A 29 39.31 0.69 -10.56
C LYS A 29 38.82 2.02 -10.00
N SER A 30 37.75 1.97 -9.17
CA SER A 30 37.17 3.07 -8.43
C SER A 30 36.51 2.55 -7.18
N TRP A 31 36.92 3.06 -6.00
CA TRP A 31 36.30 2.70 -4.72
C TRP A 31 34.85 3.13 -4.67
N LEU A 32 34.58 4.35 -5.15
CA LEU A 32 33.20 4.89 -5.18
C LEU A 32 32.29 4.02 -6.06
N MET A 33 32.74 3.64 -7.25
CA MET A 33 31.98 2.77 -8.15
C MET A 33 31.67 1.43 -7.47
N THR A 34 32.68 0.79 -6.86
CA THR A 34 32.49 -0.51 -6.19
C THR A 34 31.53 -0.41 -5.01
N PHE A 35 31.66 0.65 -4.21
CA PHE A 35 30.78 0.88 -3.08
C PHE A 35 29.33 1.11 -3.56
N LEU A 36 29.10 1.96 -4.56
CA LEU A 36 27.79 2.23 -5.10
C LEU A 36 27.15 0.98 -5.74
N GLN A 37 27.94 0.15 -6.47
CA GLN A 37 27.47 -1.13 -7.00
C GLN A 37 26.97 -2.04 -5.87
N ASN A 38 27.76 -2.20 -4.80
CA ASN A 38 27.42 -3.04 -3.67
C ASN A 38 26.24 -2.47 -2.87
N PHE A 39 26.23 -1.16 -2.63
CA PHE A 39 25.16 -0.50 -1.89
C PHE A 39 23.82 -0.61 -2.60
N THR A 40 23.75 -0.21 -3.87
CA THR A 40 22.50 -0.29 -4.66
C THR A 40 22.10 -1.74 -4.92
N GLY A 41 23.08 -2.63 -5.14
CA GLY A 41 22.82 -4.06 -5.32
C GLY A 41 22.21 -4.71 -4.08
N VAL A 42 22.79 -4.47 -2.89
CA VAL A 42 22.24 -4.99 -1.63
C VAL A 42 20.87 -4.39 -1.33
N LEU A 43 20.71 -3.07 -1.56
CA LEU A 43 19.41 -2.40 -1.38
C LEU A 43 18.31 -3.05 -2.24
N PHE A 44 18.60 -3.34 -3.51
CA PHE A 44 17.67 -3.97 -4.44
C PHE A 44 17.36 -5.42 -4.06
N ILE A 45 18.36 -6.18 -3.63
CA ILE A 45 18.15 -7.55 -3.15
C ILE A 45 17.25 -7.55 -1.92
N VAL A 46 17.50 -6.67 -0.94
CA VAL A 46 16.69 -6.60 0.29
C VAL A 46 15.27 -6.14 -0.02
N SER A 47 15.11 -5.10 -0.83
CA SER A 47 13.80 -4.56 -1.23
C SER A 47 12.99 -5.60 -2.02
N GLY A 48 13.63 -6.25 -2.99
CA GLY A 48 13.00 -7.31 -3.78
C GLY A 48 12.69 -8.56 -2.95
N PHE A 49 13.57 -8.96 -2.01
CA PHE A 49 13.34 -10.10 -1.14
C PHE A 49 12.11 -9.93 -0.25
N VAL A 50 11.96 -8.77 0.36
CA VAL A 50 10.77 -8.45 1.18
C VAL A 50 9.48 -8.56 0.36
N LYS A 51 9.50 -8.10 -0.89
CA LYS A 51 8.36 -8.26 -1.82
C LYS A 51 8.18 -9.72 -2.27
N ALA A 52 9.27 -10.47 -2.44
CA ALA A 52 9.22 -11.89 -2.81
C ALA A 52 8.59 -12.76 -1.71
N VAL A 53 8.64 -12.32 -0.46
CA VAL A 53 7.95 -12.98 0.67
C VAL A 53 6.44 -12.88 0.52
N ASP A 54 5.91 -11.74 0.03
CA ASP A 54 4.48 -11.55 -0.25
C ASP A 54 4.26 -10.92 -1.65
N PRO A 55 4.34 -11.72 -2.74
CA PRO A 55 4.11 -11.20 -4.08
C PRO A 55 2.68 -10.72 -4.32
N MET A 56 1.69 -11.30 -3.59
CA MET A 56 0.28 -10.88 -3.68
C MET A 56 0.08 -9.46 -3.16
N GLY A 57 0.68 -9.12 -2.02
CA GLY A 57 0.63 -7.74 -1.50
C GLY A 57 1.19 -6.73 -2.49
N THR A 58 2.27 -7.09 -3.21
CA THR A 58 2.80 -6.26 -4.30
C THR A 58 1.84 -6.20 -5.49
N ALA A 59 1.18 -7.31 -5.85
CA ALA A 59 0.19 -7.35 -6.94
C ALA A 59 -1.01 -6.44 -6.65
N PHE A 60 -1.58 -6.51 -5.45
CA PHE A 60 -2.68 -5.61 -5.05
C PHE A 60 -2.27 -4.14 -5.09
N LYS A 61 -1.02 -3.84 -4.72
CA LYS A 61 -0.51 -2.47 -4.82
C LYS A 61 -0.41 -2.00 -6.27
N MET A 62 0.05 -2.88 -7.19
CA MET A 62 0.08 -2.57 -8.62
C MET A 62 -1.34 -2.36 -9.19
N GLU A 63 -2.33 -3.14 -8.76
CA GLU A 63 -3.72 -2.93 -9.16
C GLU A 63 -4.24 -1.56 -8.74
N GLN A 64 -3.94 -1.12 -7.52
CA GLN A 64 -4.30 0.23 -7.07
C GLN A 64 -3.70 1.29 -7.98
N TYR A 65 -2.40 1.18 -8.32
CA TYR A 65 -1.77 2.11 -9.26
C TYR A 65 -2.41 2.08 -10.64
N PHE A 66 -2.67 0.90 -11.19
CA PHE A 66 -3.26 0.78 -12.53
C PHE A 66 -4.67 1.36 -12.58
N THR A 67 -5.47 1.12 -11.55
CA THR A 67 -6.80 1.72 -11.41
C THR A 67 -6.73 3.25 -11.36
N GLU A 68 -5.86 3.80 -10.52
CA GLU A 68 -5.68 5.24 -10.41
C GLU A 68 -5.12 5.89 -11.68
N PHE A 69 -4.20 5.22 -12.37
CA PHE A 69 -3.69 5.69 -13.66
C PHE A 69 -4.78 5.66 -14.74
N GLN A 70 -5.62 4.65 -14.77
CA GLN A 70 -6.77 4.60 -15.68
C GLN A 70 -7.67 5.82 -15.48
N TYR A 71 -8.11 6.09 -14.24
CA TYR A 71 -8.96 7.24 -13.93
C TYR A 71 -8.24 8.56 -14.23
N THR A 72 -7.00 8.69 -13.82
CA THR A 72 -6.22 9.92 -14.01
C THR A 72 -6.05 10.27 -15.49
N LEU A 73 -5.86 9.27 -16.37
CA LEU A 73 -5.60 9.49 -17.80
C LEU A 73 -6.87 9.54 -18.65
N ALA A 74 -8.01 9.01 -18.16
CA ALA A 74 -9.25 8.92 -18.92
C ALA A 74 -9.72 10.28 -19.49
N ASP A 75 -9.57 11.34 -18.72
CA ASP A 75 -10.01 12.69 -19.06
C ASP A 75 -8.88 13.61 -19.56
N THR A 76 -7.77 13.03 -20.03
CA THR A 76 -6.62 13.78 -20.54
C THR A 76 -6.33 13.50 -22.00
N SER A 77 -5.37 14.23 -22.58
CA SER A 77 -4.85 13.97 -23.93
C SER A 77 -4.21 12.56 -24.05
N PHE A 78 -3.90 11.93 -22.93
CA PHE A 78 -3.31 10.59 -22.85
C PHE A 78 -4.36 9.48 -22.69
N LYS A 79 -5.64 9.77 -22.89
CA LYS A 79 -6.75 8.79 -22.78
C LYS A 79 -6.56 7.51 -23.59
N PHE A 80 -5.75 7.57 -24.66
CA PHE A 80 -5.42 6.40 -25.48
C PHE A 80 -4.62 5.33 -24.72
N LEU A 81 -3.97 5.68 -23.58
CA LEU A 81 -3.27 4.76 -22.71
C LEU A 81 -4.20 4.13 -21.65
N ALA A 82 -5.33 4.76 -21.33
CA ALA A 82 -6.22 4.30 -20.27
C ALA A 82 -6.68 2.82 -20.45
N PRO A 83 -6.98 2.30 -21.66
CA PRO A 83 -7.40 0.90 -21.85
C PRO A 83 -6.31 -0.15 -21.55
N ILE A 84 -5.05 0.25 -21.41
CA ILE A 84 -3.94 -0.66 -21.09
C ILE A 84 -4.01 -1.09 -19.61
N PHE A 85 -4.46 -0.21 -18.71
CA PHE A 85 -4.41 -0.46 -17.28
C PHE A 85 -5.35 -1.58 -16.80
N PRO A 86 -6.58 -1.75 -17.28
CA PRO A 86 -7.39 -2.92 -16.95
C PRO A 86 -6.71 -4.25 -17.34
N LEU A 87 -6.01 -4.29 -18.50
CA LEU A 87 -5.24 -5.45 -18.88
C LEU A 87 -4.08 -5.71 -17.91
N LEU A 88 -3.32 -4.67 -17.55
CA LEU A 88 -2.24 -4.78 -16.57
C LEU A 88 -2.77 -5.19 -15.19
N SER A 89 -3.94 -4.69 -14.78
CA SER A 89 -4.61 -5.09 -13.56
C SER A 89 -5.00 -6.57 -13.56
N SER A 90 -5.50 -7.10 -14.69
CA SER A 90 -5.87 -8.52 -14.79
C SER A 90 -4.67 -9.48 -14.66
N ILE A 91 -3.46 -9.02 -14.99
CA ILE A 91 -2.20 -9.78 -14.88
C ILE A 91 -1.29 -9.25 -13.75
N SER A 92 -1.85 -8.55 -12.79
CA SER A 92 -1.09 -7.87 -11.72
C SER A 92 -0.15 -8.79 -10.95
N LEU A 93 -0.55 -10.04 -10.68
CA LEU A 93 0.30 -11.02 -10.02
C LEU A 93 1.52 -11.38 -10.87
N LEU A 94 1.31 -11.64 -12.18
CA LEU A 94 2.42 -11.94 -13.09
C LEU A 94 3.37 -10.75 -13.21
N PHE A 95 2.81 -9.55 -13.32
CA PHE A 95 3.56 -8.30 -13.35
C PHE A 95 4.36 -8.09 -12.06
N SER A 96 3.76 -8.35 -10.90
CA SER A 96 4.42 -8.28 -9.58
C SER A 96 5.60 -9.25 -9.52
N ILE A 97 5.40 -10.53 -9.84
CA ILE A 97 6.48 -11.53 -9.85
C ILE A 97 7.61 -11.11 -10.79
N PHE A 98 7.28 -10.64 -12.00
CA PHE A 98 8.26 -10.14 -12.95
C PHE A 98 9.10 -8.99 -12.37
N MET A 99 8.45 -7.99 -11.75
CA MET A 99 9.13 -6.84 -11.16
C MET A 99 10.02 -7.23 -9.99
N ILE A 100 9.57 -8.15 -9.12
CA ILE A 100 10.32 -8.65 -7.97
C ILE A 100 11.57 -9.41 -8.44
N VAL A 101 11.40 -10.32 -9.40
CA VAL A 101 12.52 -11.09 -9.98
C VAL A 101 13.53 -10.13 -10.63
N LEU A 102 13.03 -9.17 -11.41
CA LEU A 102 13.89 -8.20 -12.07
C LEU A 102 14.68 -7.36 -11.08
N GLU A 103 14.05 -6.91 -9.98
CA GLU A 103 14.70 -6.12 -8.93
C GLU A 103 15.83 -6.89 -8.25
N ILE A 104 15.59 -8.14 -7.82
CA ILE A 104 16.62 -8.97 -7.18
C ILE A 104 17.75 -9.31 -8.17
N VAL A 105 17.40 -9.68 -9.40
CA VAL A 105 18.38 -10.05 -10.42
C VAL A 105 19.27 -8.87 -10.79
N VAL A 106 18.70 -7.66 -10.93
CA VAL A 106 19.49 -6.45 -11.17
C VAL A 106 20.41 -6.14 -9.99
N GLY A 107 19.91 -6.33 -8.75
CA GLY A 107 20.76 -6.21 -7.55
C GLY A 107 21.99 -7.15 -7.59
N VAL A 108 21.77 -8.42 -7.93
CA VAL A 108 22.85 -9.41 -8.10
C VAL A 108 23.77 -9.05 -9.26
N MET A 109 23.22 -8.60 -10.39
CA MET A 109 24.00 -8.18 -11.55
C MET A 109 24.89 -6.96 -11.24
N LEU A 110 24.41 -6.02 -10.41
CA LEU A 110 25.21 -4.89 -9.94
C LEU A 110 26.39 -5.36 -9.10
N ILE A 111 26.16 -6.21 -8.08
CA ILE A 111 27.24 -6.74 -7.21
C ILE A 111 28.27 -7.51 -8.03
N LEU A 112 27.82 -8.36 -8.95
CA LEU A 112 28.72 -9.17 -9.79
C LEU A 112 29.40 -8.34 -10.91
N GLY A 113 28.87 -7.18 -11.26
CA GLY A 113 29.29 -6.40 -12.44
C GLY A 113 28.99 -7.15 -13.74
N HIS A 114 27.86 -7.88 -13.81
CA HIS A 114 27.47 -8.64 -14.99
C HIS A 114 26.91 -7.71 -16.06
N ARG A 115 27.41 -7.82 -17.33
CA ARG A 115 26.95 -7.00 -18.47
C ARG A 115 26.74 -5.52 -18.10
N SER A 116 27.76 -4.87 -17.56
CA SER A 116 27.70 -3.55 -16.90
C SER A 116 26.82 -2.52 -17.64
N LYS A 117 26.95 -2.41 -18.99
CA LYS A 117 26.12 -1.48 -19.78
C LYS A 117 24.62 -1.82 -19.69
N LEU A 118 24.26 -3.09 -19.89
CA LEU A 118 22.86 -3.55 -19.84
C LEU A 118 22.30 -3.35 -18.42
N THR A 119 23.04 -3.75 -17.40
CA THR A 119 22.64 -3.61 -15.99
C THR A 119 22.38 -2.16 -15.63
N SER A 120 23.25 -1.24 -16.07
CA SER A 120 23.07 0.21 -15.83
C SER A 120 21.76 0.73 -16.44
N TRP A 121 21.43 0.32 -17.67
CA TRP A 121 20.19 0.74 -18.32
C TRP A 121 18.95 0.15 -17.63
N ILE A 122 18.96 -1.14 -17.30
CA ILE A 122 17.82 -1.77 -16.60
C ILE A 122 17.65 -1.12 -15.23
N PHE A 123 18.73 -0.88 -14.51
CA PHE A 123 18.68 -0.20 -13.21
C PHE A 123 18.08 1.21 -13.32
N LEU A 124 18.52 2.01 -14.29
CA LEU A 124 17.93 3.34 -14.53
C LEU A 124 16.43 3.26 -14.84
N LEU A 125 16.04 2.35 -15.73
CA LEU A 125 14.62 2.20 -16.09
C LEU A 125 13.75 1.78 -14.89
N LEU A 126 14.27 0.88 -14.03
CA LEU A 126 13.59 0.49 -12.79
C LEU A 126 13.44 1.66 -11.82
N ILE A 127 14.52 2.43 -11.60
CA ILE A 127 14.44 3.60 -10.73
C ILE A 127 13.48 4.64 -11.29
N LEU A 128 13.48 4.89 -12.60
CA LEU A 128 12.51 5.81 -13.22
C LEU A 128 11.09 5.32 -13.02
N PHE A 129 10.83 4.03 -13.21
CA PHE A 129 9.52 3.43 -12.97
C PHE A 129 9.07 3.64 -11.51
N PHE A 130 9.93 3.30 -10.53
CA PHE A 130 9.60 3.52 -9.12
C PHE A 130 9.46 5.00 -8.77
N THR A 131 10.27 5.88 -9.37
CA THR A 131 10.14 7.34 -9.16
C THR A 131 8.79 7.86 -9.64
N VAL A 132 8.26 7.34 -10.76
CA VAL A 132 6.92 7.70 -11.23
C VAL A 132 5.85 7.22 -10.25
N LEU A 133 5.92 5.98 -9.77
CA LEU A 133 4.95 5.46 -8.81
C LEU A 133 4.97 6.22 -7.48
N THR A 134 6.16 6.39 -6.90
CA THR A 134 6.31 7.09 -5.61
C THR A 134 6.02 8.59 -5.73
N GLY A 135 6.36 9.18 -6.88
CA GLY A 135 6.04 10.56 -7.21
C GLY A 135 4.53 10.78 -7.33
N PHE A 136 3.84 9.90 -8.03
CA PHE A 136 2.38 9.93 -8.11
C PHE A 136 1.75 9.82 -6.72
N THR A 137 2.16 8.84 -5.91
CA THR A 137 1.67 8.66 -4.54
C THR A 137 1.85 9.92 -3.70
N PHE A 138 3.06 10.51 -3.73
CA PHE A 138 3.35 11.72 -2.95
C PHE A 138 2.61 12.94 -3.45
N LEU A 139 2.59 13.16 -4.77
CA LEU A 139 2.01 14.36 -5.37
C LEU A 139 0.49 14.37 -5.33
N THR A 140 -0.18 13.20 -5.34
CA THR A 140 -1.64 13.16 -5.16
C THR A 140 -2.09 13.71 -3.82
N GLY A 141 -1.24 13.75 -2.79
CA GLY A 141 -1.53 14.44 -1.53
C GLY A 141 -1.81 15.96 -1.68
N TYR A 142 -1.40 16.58 -2.78
CA TYR A 142 -1.71 17.98 -3.09
C TYR A 142 -2.97 18.13 -3.95
N VAL A 143 -3.55 17.03 -4.47
CA VAL A 143 -4.65 17.06 -5.43
C VAL A 143 -5.95 16.80 -4.69
N PRO A 144 -6.89 17.77 -4.63
CA PRO A 144 -8.22 17.55 -4.05
C PRO A 144 -8.94 16.35 -4.70
N SER A 145 -9.83 15.70 -3.97
CA SER A 145 -10.53 14.48 -4.42
C SER A 145 -11.38 14.68 -5.67
N ASP A 146 -11.87 15.90 -5.89
CA ASP A 146 -12.70 16.33 -7.02
C ASP A 146 -11.89 16.83 -8.24
N ALA A 147 -10.55 16.90 -8.14
CA ALA A 147 -9.66 17.38 -9.19
C ALA A 147 -8.90 16.26 -9.88
N ASN A 148 -8.61 16.43 -11.19
CA ASN A 148 -7.68 15.53 -11.88
C ASN A 148 -6.22 15.88 -11.52
N PHE A 149 -5.35 14.88 -11.51
CA PHE A 149 -3.91 15.05 -11.22
C PHE A 149 -3.23 16.09 -12.13
N PHE A 150 -3.65 16.20 -13.38
CA PHE A 150 -3.06 17.14 -14.35
C PHE A 150 -3.65 18.55 -14.28
N ASP A 151 -4.66 18.77 -13.42
CA ASP A 151 -5.23 20.09 -13.16
C ASP A 151 -4.39 20.88 -12.14
N PHE A 152 -3.16 21.21 -12.49
CA PHE A 152 -2.20 21.86 -11.58
C PHE A 152 -2.72 23.16 -10.93
N SER A 153 -3.66 23.84 -11.58
CA SER A 153 -4.28 25.06 -11.05
C SER A 153 -5.19 24.82 -9.84
N LYS A 154 -5.66 23.57 -9.65
CA LYS A 154 -6.53 23.17 -8.55
C LYS A 154 -5.78 22.56 -7.38
N TRP A 155 -4.45 22.39 -7.50
CA TRP A 155 -3.65 21.81 -6.44
C TRP A 155 -3.70 22.71 -5.19
N GLY A 156 -3.85 22.09 -4.03
CA GLY A 156 -3.98 22.72 -2.72
C GLY A 156 -2.87 22.31 -1.75
N PRO A 157 -3.06 22.59 -0.45
CA PRO A 157 -2.13 22.13 0.58
C PRO A 157 -2.10 20.60 0.67
N TYR A 158 -0.94 20.04 1.02
CA TYR A 158 -0.78 18.60 1.19
C TYR A 158 -1.63 18.07 2.34
N THR A 159 -2.45 17.06 2.05
CA THR A 159 -3.23 16.32 3.05
C THR A 159 -3.12 14.83 2.79
N LEU A 160 -3.07 14.03 3.85
CA LEU A 160 -3.01 12.56 3.75
C LEU A 160 -4.31 11.99 3.15
N THR A 161 -5.43 12.65 3.40
CA THR A 161 -6.76 12.24 2.90
C THR A 161 -6.92 12.36 1.39
N ASN A 162 -6.10 13.18 0.74
CA ASN A 162 -6.11 13.34 -0.72
C ASN A 162 -5.32 12.24 -1.44
N MET A 163 -4.47 11.51 -0.73
CA MET A 163 -3.64 10.47 -1.36
C MET A 163 -4.51 9.36 -1.91
N ARG A 164 -4.41 9.10 -3.22
CA ARG A 164 -5.13 8.05 -3.92
C ARG A 164 -4.55 6.66 -3.66
N VAL A 165 -3.24 6.59 -3.45
CA VAL A 165 -2.53 5.39 -3.03
C VAL A 165 -1.87 5.68 -1.69
N THR A 166 -2.24 4.97 -0.63
CA THR A 166 -1.86 5.31 0.76
C THR A 166 -0.41 5.04 1.11
N ASP A 167 0.25 4.10 0.44
CA ASP A 167 1.66 3.79 0.62
C ASP A 167 2.30 3.32 -0.70
N CYS A 168 3.63 3.38 -0.78
CA CYS A 168 4.35 3.09 -2.02
C CYS A 168 4.72 1.62 -2.21
N GLY A 169 4.51 0.76 -1.23
CA GLY A 169 4.83 -0.67 -1.29
C GLY A 169 6.32 -1.03 -1.51
N CYS A 170 7.26 -0.06 -1.38
CA CYS A 170 8.68 -0.28 -1.71
C CYS A 170 9.33 -1.40 -0.88
N PHE A 171 8.93 -1.56 0.37
CA PHE A 171 9.38 -2.60 1.30
C PHE A 171 8.21 -3.42 1.86
N GLY A 172 7.12 -3.52 1.11
CA GLY A 172 5.92 -4.24 1.55
C GLY A 172 5.46 -3.82 2.96
N ASP A 173 5.00 -4.78 3.74
CA ASP A 173 4.62 -4.55 5.15
C ASP A 173 5.80 -4.59 6.13
N PHE A 174 7.02 -4.89 5.67
CA PHE A 174 8.22 -4.92 6.53
C PHE A 174 8.60 -3.53 7.06
N ILE A 175 8.58 -2.50 6.19
CA ILE A 175 8.78 -1.10 6.57
C ILE A 175 7.83 -0.24 5.74
N LYS A 176 6.82 0.33 6.39
CA LYS A 176 5.95 1.32 5.76
C LYS A 176 6.66 2.67 5.71
N LEU A 177 6.95 3.13 4.49
CA LEU A 177 7.57 4.42 4.27
C LEU A 177 6.51 5.48 4.00
N VAL A 178 6.71 6.63 4.63
CA VAL A 178 5.94 7.84 4.27
C VAL A 178 6.20 8.16 2.79
N PRO A 179 5.17 8.45 1.96
CA PRO A 179 5.32 8.67 0.53
C PRO A 179 6.40 9.67 0.14
N LYS A 180 6.52 10.77 0.90
CA LYS A 180 7.60 11.76 0.74
C LYS A 180 8.99 11.13 0.82
N ILE A 181 9.23 10.27 1.82
CA ILE A 181 10.54 9.62 2.01
C ILE A 181 10.83 8.65 0.85
N SER A 182 9.81 7.91 0.40
CA SER A 182 9.94 6.98 -0.73
C SER A 182 10.32 7.72 -2.01
N PHE A 183 9.66 8.82 -2.31
CA PHE A 183 9.94 9.61 -3.50
C PHE A 183 11.35 10.20 -3.49
N PHE A 184 11.76 10.84 -2.39
CA PHE A 184 13.12 11.40 -2.28
C PHE A 184 14.21 10.33 -2.26
N LYS A 185 13.92 9.13 -1.73
CA LYS A 185 14.81 7.96 -1.84
C LYS A 185 15.05 7.60 -3.31
N ASP A 186 14.00 7.54 -4.13
CA ASP A 186 14.11 7.18 -5.54
C ASP A 186 14.81 8.28 -6.34
N LEU A 187 14.53 9.56 -6.06
CA LEU A 187 15.32 10.67 -6.62
C LEU A 187 16.80 10.58 -6.26
N GLY A 188 17.11 10.21 -5.01
CA GLY A 188 18.50 9.99 -4.58
C GLY A 188 19.17 8.83 -5.34
N LEU A 189 18.42 7.77 -5.66
CA LEU A 189 18.92 6.62 -6.42
C LEU A 189 19.13 6.92 -7.92
N LEU A 190 18.53 7.98 -8.46
CA LEU A 190 18.85 8.43 -9.82
C LEU A 190 20.29 8.88 -9.95
N ILE A 191 20.90 9.42 -8.89
CA ILE A 191 22.31 9.86 -8.90
C ILE A 191 23.26 8.69 -9.25
N PRO A 192 23.28 7.58 -8.48
CA PRO A 192 24.08 6.42 -8.87
C PRO A 192 23.62 5.78 -10.18
N ALA A 193 22.32 5.84 -10.54
CA ALA A 193 21.84 5.29 -11.80
C ALA A 193 22.46 6.01 -13.01
N PHE A 194 22.48 7.35 -13.02
CA PHE A 194 23.16 8.12 -14.06
C PHE A 194 24.69 7.92 -14.00
N TYR A 195 25.28 7.88 -12.81
CA TYR A 195 26.70 7.59 -12.67
C TYR A 195 27.07 6.24 -13.31
N PHE A 196 26.25 5.21 -13.13
CA PHE A 196 26.45 3.90 -13.76
C PHE A 196 26.34 3.95 -15.29
N ILE A 197 25.40 4.72 -15.85
CA ILE A 197 25.28 4.89 -17.30
C ILE A 197 26.56 5.45 -17.90
N PHE A 198 27.08 6.54 -17.33
CA PHE A 198 28.27 7.23 -17.87
C PHE A 198 29.57 6.49 -17.59
N ARG A 199 29.65 5.77 -16.48
CA ARG A 199 30.89 5.14 -16.00
C ARG A 199 30.79 3.60 -15.93
N HIS A 200 29.91 2.99 -16.72
CA HIS A 200 29.69 1.52 -16.70
C HIS A 200 30.97 0.71 -16.95
N LYS A 201 31.97 1.26 -17.64
CA LYS A 201 33.27 0.62 -17.91
C LYS A 201 34.16 0.51 -16.65
N ASP A 202 33.88 1.34 -15.65
CA ASP A 202 34.64 1.34 -14.39
C ASP A 202 34.05 0.37 -13.36
N MET A 203 32.92 -0.26 -13.66
CA MET A 203 32.31 -1.26 -12.80
C MET A 203 33.25 -2.44 -12.56
N ASN A 204 33.40 -2.84 -11.30
CA ASN A 204 34.11 -4.05 -10.95
C ASN A 204 33.34 -5.28 -11.40
N GLN A 205 34.08 -6.22 -11.96
CA GLN A 205 33.52 -7.49 -12.46
C GLN A 205 34.09 -8.63 -11.64
N LEU A 206 33.24 -9.28 -10.83
CA LEU A 206 33.63 -10.47 -10.06
C LEU A 206 33.51 -11.70 -10.95
N PHE A 207 34.39 -12.65 -10.78
CA PHE A 207 34.40 -13.93 -11.48
C PHE A 207 34.49 -13.84 -13.02
N SER A 208 34.56 -15.00 -13.67
CA SER A 208 34.52 -15.13 -15.14
C SER A 208 33.12 -14.78 -15.67
N LEU A 209 33.03 -14.37 -16.94
CA LEU A 209 31.75 -14.08 -17.59
C LEU A 209 30.79 -15.29 -17.55
N LYS A 210 31.33 -16.51 -17.74
CA LYS A 210 30.57 -17.76 -17.69
C LYS A 210 29.97 -17.96 -16.29
N THR A 211 30.80 -17.82 -15.25
CA THR A 211 30.34 -17.97 -13.85
C THR A 211 29.27 -16.94 -13.50
N ARG A 212 29.45 -15.67 -13.85
CA ARG A 212 28.44 -14.63 -13.62
C ARG A 212 27.13 -14.95 -14.30
N LYS A 213 27.16 -15.43 -15.57
CA LYS A 213 25.95 -15.83 -16.29
C LYS A 213 25.24 -16.98 -15.56
N ILE A 214 25.96 -17.99 -15.11
CA ILE A 214 25.38 -19.12 -14.36
C ILE A 214 24.72 -18.63 -13.07
N ILE A 215 25.43 -17.80 -12.27
CA ILE A 215 24.89 -17.27 -11.01
C ILE A 215 23.58 -16.50 -11.27
N VAL A 216 23.56 -15.62 -12.27
CA VAL A 216 22.36 -14.83 -12.61
C VAL A 216 21.20 -15.75 -12.97
N TRP A 217 21.40 -16.77 -13.81
CA TRP A 217 20.33 -17.69 -14.19
C TRP A 217 19.83 -18.55 -13.01
N VAL A 218 20.74 -19.04 -12.16
CA VAL A 218 20.39 -19.81 -10.96
C VAL A 218 19.57 -18.95 -10.00
N VAL A 219 20.01 -17.72 -9.73
CA VAL A 219 19.26 -16.79 -8.87
C VAL A 219 17.90 -16.49 -9.46
N THR A 220 17.82 -16.23 -10.77
CA THR A 220 16.53 -15.99 -11.45
C THR A 220 15.56 -17.14 -11.24
N GLY A 221 16.03 -18.40 -11.45
CA GLY A 221 15.20 -19.58 -11.26
C GLY A 221 14.75 -19.78 -9.82
N LEU A 222 15.65 -19.60 -8.85
CA LEU A 222 15.35 -19.74 -7.43
C LEU A 222 14.35 -18.68 -6.94
N VAL A 223 14.55 -17.41 -7.34
CA VAL A 223 13.64 -16.31 -6.94
C VAL A 223 12.27 -16.49 -7.59
N LEU A 224 12.22 -16.88 -8.86
CA LEU A 224 10.95 -17.16 -9.54
C LEU A 224 10.19 -18.30 -8.83
N LEU A 225 10.86 -19.41 -8.52
CA LEU A 225 10.25 -20.53 -7.80
C LEU A 225 9.75 -20.09 -6.42
N PHE A 226 10.53 -19.29 -5.69
CA PHE A 226 10.17 -18.77 -4.39
C PHE A 226 8.93 -17.87 -4.46
N CYS A 227 8.87 -16.94 -5.44
CA CYS A 227 7.71 -16.06 -5.64
C CYS A 227 6.46 -16.87 -6.00
N VAL A 228 6.56 -17.83 -6.93
CA VAL A 228 5.43 -18.66 -7.35
C VAL A 228 4.90 -19.50 -6.18
N ARG A 229 5.80 -20.08 -5.38
CA ARG A 229 5.42 -20.84 -4.19
C ARG A 229 4.65 -19.96 -3.20
N ASN A 230 5.19 -18.79 -2.85
CA ASN A 230 4.59 -17.88 -1.86
C ASN A 230 3.31 -17.18 -2.35
N SER A 231 3.02 -17.19 -3.66
CA SER A 231 1.82 -16.55 -4.20
C SER A 231 0.69 -17.53 -4.51
N MET A 232 0.99 -18.82 -4.74
CA MET A 232 0.01 -19.79 -5.23
C MET A 232 -0.30 -20.94 -4.26
N TRP A 233 0.69 -21.36 -3.46
CA TRP A 233 0.55 -22.61 -2.67
C TRP A 233 0.63 -22.41 -1.17
N ASP A 234 1.36 -21.41 -0.70
CA ASP A 234 1.62 -21.23 0.72
C ASP A 234 1.33 -19.80 1.19
N LEU A 235 1.09 -19.68 2.49
CA LEU A 235 1.18 -18.39 3.16
C LEU A 235 2.64 -17.89 3.14
N PRO A 236 2.88 -16.58 3.25
CA PRO A 236 4.22 -16.03 3.31
C PRO A 236 5.07 -16.72 4.35
N VAL A 237 6.30 -17.16 3.98
CA VAL A 237 7.25 -17.85 4.89
C VAL A 237 7.56 -16.98 6.11
N ILE A 238 7.63 -15.67 5.92
CA ILE A 238 7.75 -14.66 6.99
C ILE A 238 6.58 -13.69 6.82
N ASP A 239 5.61 -13.77 7.70
CA ASP A 239 4.44 -12.90 7.62
C ASP A 239 4.68 -11.59 8.36
N PHE A 240 4.88 -10.52 7.59
CA PHE A 240 5.03 -9.15 8.10
C PHE A 240 3.69 -8.43 8.27
N ARG A 241 2.59 -9.06 7.84
CA ARG A 241 1.25 -8.44 7.87
C ARG A 241 0.74 -8.35 9.31
N PRO A 242 -0.11 -7.37 9.61
CA PRO A 242 -0.71 -7.24 10.93
C PRO A 242 -1.69 -8.39 11.26
N PHE A 243 -2.28 -9.05 10.25
CA PHE A 243 -3.23 -10.18 10.35
C PHE A 243 -2.55 -11.54 10.23
N LYS A 244 -1.35 -11.71 10.75
CA LYS A 244 -0.63 -12.99 10.68
C LYS A 244 -1.27 -14.05 11.58
N VAL A 245 -1.04 -15.32 11.24
CA VAL A 245 -1.47 -16.47 12.05
C VAL A 245 -1.01 -16.32 13.50
N GLY A 246 -1.93 -16.56 14.46
CA GLY A 246 -1.70 -16.41 15.88
C GLY A 246 -1.86 -14.98 16.43
N THR A 247 -2.32 -14.02 15.60
CA THR A 247 -2.68 -12.69 16.10
C THR A 247 -4.07 -12.75 16.72
N ASP A 248 -4.19 -12.41 18.00
CA ASP A 248 -5.46 -12.10 18.63
C ASP A 248 -5.93 -10.72 18.12
N LEU A 249 -6.91 -10.74 17.22
CA LEU A 249 -7.42 -9.54 16.56
C LEU A 249 -8.15 -8.62 17.53
N TYR A 250 -8.96 -9.18 18.43
CA TYR A 250 -9.70 -8.40 19.41
C TYR A 250 -8.78 -7.67 20.37
N GLN A 251 -7.85 -8.39 20.99
CA GLN A 251 -6.91 -7.83 21.95
C GLN A 251 -6.02 -6.77 21.29
N LYS A 252 -5.56 -7.04 20.06
CA LYS A 252 -4.71 -6.10 19.32
C LYS A 252 -5.47 -4.86 18.90
N LYS A 253 -6.69 -4.99 18.36
CA LYS A 253 -7.56 -3.88 17.97
C LYS A 253 -7.84 -2.98 19.16
N THR A 254 -8.29 -3.55 20.26
CA THR A 254 -8.60 -2.81 21.50
C THR A 254 -7.37 -2.08 22.07
N ALA A 255 -6.19 -2.73 22.04
CA ALA A 255 -4.95 -2.10 22.49
C ALA A 255 -4.52 -0.91 21.61
N GLU A 256 -4.64 -1.05 20.29
CA GLU A 256 -4.32 0.02 19.33
C GLU A 256 -5.31 1.19 19.46
N GLU A 257 -6.61 0.92 19.59
CA GLU A 257 -7.64 1.93 19.81
C GLU A 257 -7.46 2.69 21.14
N ALA A 258 -7.18 1.96 22.21
CA ALA A 258 -6.87 2.57 23.52
C ALA A 258 -5.62 3.46 23.46
N ALA A 259 -4.58 3.01 22.74
CA ALA A 259 -3.36 3.80 22.52
C ALA A 259 -3.66 5.07 21.71
N MET A 260 -4.51 4.99 20.69
CA MET A 260 -4.93 6.16 19.92
C MET A 260 -5.81 7.12 20.73
N ALA A 261 -6.72 6.60 21.54
CA ALA A 261 -7.55 7.42 22.43
C ALA A 261 -6.72 8.16 23.50
N SER A 262 -5.55 7.63 23.86
CA SER A 262 -4.61 8.26 24.82
C SER A 262 -3.80 9.42 24.24
N VAL A 263 -3.85 9.63 22.91
CA VAL A 263 -3.10 10.69 22.21
C VAL A 263 -3.62 12.07 22.61
N LYS A 264 -2.74 12.91 23.12
CA LYS A 264 -3.05 14.29 23.56
C LYS A 264 -2.46 15.30 22.60
N ILE A 265 -3.15 16.42 22.42
CA ILE A 265 -2.58 17.58 21.73
C ILE A 265 -1.52 18.21 22.63
N THR A 266 -0.29 18.28 22.14
CA THR A 266 0.86 18.85 22.85
C THR A 266 1.13 20.29 22.49
N ALA A 267 0.89 20.68 21.22
CA ALA A 267 1.05 22.04 20.73
C ALA A 267 0.11 22.33 19.56
N TRP A 268 -0.08 23.62 19.28
CA TRP A 268 -0.88 24.13 18.18
C TRP A 268 0.00 24.96 17.24
N LYS A 269 -0.15 24.75 15.95
CA LYS A 269 0.48 25.59 14.93
C LYS A 269 -0.54 26.60 14.42
N LEU A 270 -0.25 27.86 14.68
CA LEU A 270 -1.09 28.97 14.29
C LEU A 270 -0.41 29.76 13.17
N LYS A 271 -1.21 30.30 12.27
CA LYS A 271 -0.76 31.21 11.22
C LYS A 271 -1.53 32.52 11.29
N ASN A 272 -0.83 33.62 11.35
CA ASN A 272 -1.41 34.94 11.28
C ASN A 272 -1.90 35.20 9.84
N LYS A 273 -3.16 35.55 9.69
CA LYS A 273 -3.79 35.77 8.39
C LYS A 273 -3.31 37.07 7.69
N LYS A 274 -2.83 38.06 8.46
CA LYS A 274 -2.36 39.34 7.96
C LYS A 274 -0.88 39.35 7.65
N THR A 275 -0.06 38.81 8.57
CA THR A 275 1.40 38.85 8.43
C THR A 275 1.97 37.59 7.78
N GLY A 276 1.20 36.48 7.74
CA GLY A 276 1.67 35.21 7.26
C GLY A 276 2.59 34.47 8.24
N GLU A 277 2.87 35.03 9.40
CA GLU A 277 3.71 34.48 10.44
C GLU A 277 3.12 33.18 10.99
N SER A 278 3.95 32.15 11.18
CA SER A 278 3.56 30.88 11.76
C SER A 278 4.26 30.68 13.09
N ILE A 279 3.50 30.38 14.13
CA ILE A 279 3.98 30.13 15.48
C ILE A 279 3.53 28.74 15.95
N GLU A 280 4.32 28.10 16.78
CA GLU A 280 3.96 26.86 17.46
C GLU A 280 3.89 27.12 18.96
N LEU A 281 2.72 26.87 19.56
CA LEU A 281 2.43 27.13 20.95
C LEU A 281 2.10 25.84 21.68
N PRO A 282 2.68 25.58 22.88
CA PRO A 282 2.25 24.49 23.73
C PRO A 282 0.73 24.56 24.03
N ASN A 283 0.09 23.38 24.11
CA ASN A 283 -1.35 23.30 24.33
C ASN A 283 -1.83 24.11 25.54
N ALA A 284 -1.12 24.02 26.67
CA ALA A 284 -1.47 24.76 27.89
C ALA A 284 -1.41 26.28 27.68
N GLU A 285 -0.40 26.77 26.94
CA GLU A 285 -0.22 28.19 26.66
C GLU A 285 -1.29 28.71 25.70
N TYR A 286 -1.60 27.98 24.63
CA TYR A 286 -2.64 28.35 23.69
C TYR A 286 -4.02 28.39 24.36
N MET A 287 -4.37 27.33 25.13
CA MET A 287 -5.67 27.24 25.79
C MET A 287 -5.82 28.28 26.94
N GLY A 288 -4.72 28.62 27.61
CA GLY A 288 -4.71 29.66 28.64
C GLY A 288 -4.77 31.11 28.12
N ASN A 289 -4.45 31.32 26.85
CA ASN A 289 -4.34 32.65 26.24
C ASN A 289 -5.14 32.80 24.93
N LEU A 290 -6.28 32.15 24.80
CA LEU A 290 -7.11 32.19 23.58
C LEU A 290 -7.45 33.62 23.13
N SER A 291 -7.60 34.54 24.06
CA SER A 291 -7.88 35.96 23.76
C SER A 291 -6.76 36.68 23.02
N LYS A 292 -5.52 36.22 23.11
CA LYS A 292 -4.37 36.79 22.37
C LYS A 292 -4.31 36.34 20.91
N TYR A 293 -5.06 35.29 20.56
CA TYR A 293 -5.08 34.67 19.22
C TYR A 293 -6.50 34.64 18.66
N PRO A 294 -7.15 35.77 18.44
CA PRO A 294 -8.52 35.85 17.94
C PRO A 294 -8.61 35.20 16.54
N LYS A 295 -9.73 34.53 16.26
CA LYS A 295 -9.98 33.83 15.00
C LYS A 295 -9.98 34.75 13.76
N GLU A 296 -10.19 36.05 13.97
CA GLU A 296 -10.14 37.08 12.92
C GLU A 296 -8.71 37.22 12.38
N ASP A 297 -7.71 37.21 13.25
CA ASP A 297 -6.30 37.41 12.92
C ASP A 297 -5.49 36.12 12.78
N TRP A 298 -5.91 35.05 13.46
CA TRP A 298 -5.17 33.79 13.51
C TRP A 298 -6.01 32.63 12.99
N SER A 299 -5.38 31.73 12.26
CA SER A 299 -5.94 30.43 11.86
C SER A 299 -5.12 29.28 12.43
N VAL A 300 -5.79 28.27 12.96
CA VAL A 300 -5.14 26.99 13.31
C VAL A 300 -4.81 26.27 12.02
N VAL A 301 -3.53 26.01 11.79
CA VAL A 301 -3.03 25.29 10.61
C VAL A 301 -2.91 23.80 10.91
N ASP A 302 -2.42 23.47 12.13
CA ASP A 302 -2.15 22.07 12.48
C ASP A 302 -2.13 21.89 14.01
N GLN A 303 -2.27 20.63 14.45
CA GLN A 303 -2.19 20.22 15.85
C GLN A 303 -1.02 19.25 16.01
N VAL A 304 -0.08 19.58 16.86
CA VAL A 304 0.98 18.66 17.24
C VAL A 304 0.42 17.72 18.30
N LYS A 305 0.38 16.42 18.00
CA LYS A 305 -0.13 15.39 18.90
C LYS A 305 1.01 14.57 19.49
N SER A 306 0.82 14.07 20.70
CA SER A 306 1.74 13.08 21.28
C SER A 306 1.76 11.81 20.42
N LYS A 307 2.86 11.07 20.48
CA LYS A 307 2.89 9.76 19.81
C LYS A 307 2.05 8.77 20.62
N PRO A 308 1.24 7.92 19.95
CA PRO A 308 0.58 6.83 20.64
C PRO A 308 1.62 5.85 21.21
N ALA A 309 1.30 5.20 22.32
CA ALA A 309 2.16 4.19 22.92
C ALA A 309 2.36 2.95 22.02
N ILE A 310 1.32 2.62 21.25
CA ILE A 310 1.32 1.56 20.24
C ILE A 310 0.96 2.20 18.91
N GLU A 311 1.77 1.97 17.87
CA GLU A 311 1.47 2.46 16.53
C GLU A 311 0.26 1.70 15.96
N SER A 312 -0.71 2.43 15.42
CA SER A 312 -1.88 1.85 14.77
C SER A 312 -1.47 1.04 13.54
N THR A 313 -2.07 -0.13 13.39
CA THR A 313 -1.94 -0.98 12.20
C THR A 313 -3.29 -1.09 11.50
N LYS A 314 -3.37 -1.86 10.41
CA LYS A 314 -4.67 -2.14 9.76
C LYS A 314 -5.62 -2.97 10.62
N VAL A 315 -5.17 -3.51 11.75
CA VAL A 315 -6.04 -4.25 12.68
C VAL A 315 -7.02 -3.31 13.38
N SER A 316 -6.59 -2.08 13.74
CA SER A 316 -7.50 -1.07 14.29
C SER A 316 -8.55 -0.59 13.29
N GLU A 317 -8.25 -0.69 11.97
CA GLU A 317 -9.19 -0.35 10.90
C GLU A 317 -10.11 -1.53 10.52
N PHE A 318 -9.89 -2.71 11.11
CA PHE A 318 -10.71 -3.88 10.82
C PHE A 318 -12.15 -3.62 11.24
N SER A 319 -13.06 -3.68 10.27
CA SER A 319 -14.50 -3.57 10.50
C SER A 319 -15.25 -4.51 9.57
N VAL A 320 -16.30 -5.11 10.09
CA VAL A 320 -17.26 -5.94 9.37
C VAL A 320 -18.61 -5.29 9.54
N ASN A 321 -19.19 -4.84 8.43
CA ASN A 321 -20.51 -4.24 8.45
C ASN A 321 -21.55 -5.25 8.00
N SER A 322 -22.65 -5.33 8.73
CA SER A 322 -23.83 -6.08 8.32
C SER A 322 -24.45 -5.49 7.04
N LEU A 323 -25.32 -6.23 6.39
CA LEU A 323 -26.05 -5.73 5.21
C LEU A 323 -26.87 -4.46 5.50
N ASP A 324 -27.26 -4.26 6.75
CA ASP A 324 -27.98 -3.06 7.21
C ASP A 324 -27.05 -1.90 7.55
N GLY A 325 -25.73 -2.07 7.37
CA GLY A 325 -24.71 -1.04 7.58
C GLY A 325 -24.21 -0.88 9.02
N PHE A 326 -24.59 -1.76 9.94
CA PHE A 326 -24.10 -1.75 11.31
C PHE A 326 -22.73 -2.46 11.41
N ASP A 327 -21.81 -1.91 12.18
CA ASP A 327 -20.54 -2.59 12.49
C ASP A 327 -20.80 -3.73 13.49
N VAL A 328 -20.54 -4.96 13.06
CA VAL A 328 -20.69 -6.20 13.84
C VAL A 328 -19.33 -6.82 14.20
N SER A 329 -18.25 -6.05 14.05
CA SER A 329 -16.88 -6.54 14.27
C SER A 329 -16.67 -7.02 15.70
N GLU A 330 -17.19 -6.31 16.69
CA GLU A 330 -17.02 -6.66 18.09
C GLU A 330 -17.75 -7.98 18.42
N ASP A 331 -18.98 -8.14 17.92
CA ASP A 331 -19.78 -9.35 18.13
C ASP A 331 -19.05 -10.59 17.56
N ILE A 332 -18.47 -10.46 16.35
CA ILE A 332 -17.70 -11.53 15.71
C ILE A 332 -16.41 -11.84 16.46
N LEU A 333 -15.66 -10.80 16.89
CA LEU A 333 -14.37 -10.98 17.54
C LEU A 333 -14.46 -11.45 18.99
N THR A 334 -15.60 -11.26 19.64
CA THR A 334 -15.86 -11.69 21.03
C THR A 334 -16.70 -12.96 21.13
N ASP A 335 -17.15 -13.52 20.00
CA ASP A 335 -17.88 -14.79 19.99
C ASP A 335 -17.00 -15.90 20.59
N THR A 336 -17.57 -16.66 21.51
CA THR A 336 -16.90 -17.79 22.17
C THR A 336 -16.92 -19.07 21.34
N ASN A 337 -17.69 -19.10 20.26
CA ASN A 337 -17.72 -20.21 19.32
C ASN A 337 -16.67 -20.01 18.20
N ASP A 338 -16.38 -21.10 17.48
CA ASP A 338 -15.52 -21.02 16.30
C ASP A 338 -16.25 -20.28 15.17
N VAL A 339 -15.68 -19.16 14.72
CA VAL A 339 -16.22 -18.34 13.63
C VAL A 339 -15.41 -18.56 12.36
N PHE A 340 -16.08 -18.97 11.28
CA PHE A 340 -15.47 -19.07 9.94
C PHE A 340 -15.81 -17.83 9.13
N MET A 341 -14.82 -17.00 8.86
CA MET A 341 -14.96 -15.84 7.99
C MET A 341 -14.42 -16.15 6.59
N ILE A 342 -15.31 -16.17 5.60
CA ILE A 342 -14.94 -16.34 4.20
C ILE A 342 -14.80 -14.95 3.56
N VAL A 343 -13.59 -14.60 3.19
CA VAL A 343 -13.30 -13.34 2.49
C VAL A 343 -13.16 -13.63 1.00
N ALA A 344 -14.13 -13.21 0.22
CA ALA A 344 -14.11 -13.35 -1.23
C ALA A 344 -13.71 -12.03 -1.88
N TYR A 345 -12.56 -12.02 -2.57
CA TYR A 345 -12.07 -10.90 -3.36
C TYR A 345 -12.24 -11.21 -4.85
N LYS A 346 -12.96 -10.37 -5.59
CA LYS A 346 -13.30 -10.56 -7.01
C LYS A 346 -14.08 -11.86 -7.29
N LEU A 347 -15.29 -11.93 -6.79
CA LEU A 347 -16.22 -12.97 -7.22
C LEU A 347 -16.46 -12.82 -8.73
N LYS A 348 -16.01 -13.81 -9.51
CA LYS A 348 -16.35 -13.91 -10.94
C LYS A 348 -17.67 -14.63 -11.04
N GLY A 349 -18.75 -13.89 -11.30
CA GLY A 349 -20.02 -14.46 -11.78
C GLY A 349 -20.02 -14.48 -13.32
N GLU A 350 -20.58 -15.50 -13.91
CA GLU A 350 -20.95 -15.46 -15.34
C GLU A 350 -22.01 -14.37 -15.53
N ASP A 351 -21.74 -13.41 -16.39
CA ASP A 351 -22.62 -12.32 -16.87
C ASP A 351 -23.50 -11.59 -15.83
N GLY A 352 -23.06 -11.50 -14.58
CA GLY A 352 -23.65 -10.61 -13.59
C GLY A 352 -25.11 -10.90 -13.18
N LYS A 353 -25.65 -12.08 -13.51
CA LYS A 353 -27.02 -12.46 -13.16
C LYS A 353 -27.07 -13.86 -12.59
N GLU A 354 -27.13 -13.95 -11.27
CA GLU A 354 -27.37 -15.21 -10.58
C GLU A 354 -28.79 -15.28 -10.10
N GLN A 355 -29.46 -16.42 -10.35
CA GLN A 355 -30.80 -16.70 -9.80
C GLN A 355 -30.65 -17.38 -8.44
N ILE A 356 -30.82 -16.61 -7.39
CA ILE A 356 -30.85 -17.17 -6.04
C ILE A 356 -32.29 -17.38 -5.56
N MET A 357 -32.50 -18.42 -4.77
CA MET A 357 -33.75 -18.65 -4.08
C MET A 357 -33.75 -17.85 -2.79
N VAL A 358 -34.60 -16.86 -2.70
CA VAL A 358 -34.77 -16.07 -1.47
C VAL A 358 -36.07 -16.41 -0.80
N PRO A 359 -36.14 -16.44 0.54
CA PRO A 359 -37.42 -16.58 1.23
C PRO A 359 -38.33 -15.42 0.83
N ASP A 360 -39.51 -15.73 0.38
CA ASP A 360 -40.58 -14.74 0.11
C ASP A 360 -41.70 -14.94 1.10
N THR A 361 -42.03 -13.89 1.83
CA THR A 361 -43.11 -13.92 2.82
C THR A 361 -44.37 -13.33 2.21
N LEU A 362 -45.34 -14.18 1.94
CA LEU A 362 -46.66 -13.70 1.55
C LEU A 362 -47.39 -13.13 2.77
N TRP A 363 -47.60 -11.84 2.72
CA TRP A 363 -48.33 -11.14 3.77
C TRP A 363 -49.82 -11.27 3.56
N LYS A 364 -50.52 -11.85 4.55
CA LYS A 364 -51.97 -11.86 4.58
C LYS A 364 -52.45 -10.55 5.20
N THR A 365 -53.29 -9.84 4.46
CA THR A 365 -53.84 -8.56 4.92
C THR A 365 -55.26 -8.77 5.37
N ASP A 366 -55.50 -8.70 6.66
CA ASP A 366 -56.85 -8.80 7.22
C ASP A 366 -57.31 -7.40 7.67
N THR A 367 -58.55 -7.11 7.37
CA THR A 367 -59.21 -5.84 7.75
C THR A 367 -60.04 -6.10 8.97
N ILE A 368 -59.62 -5.61 10.12
CA ILE A 368 -60.38 -5.72 11.37
C ILE A 368 -61.20 -4.43 11.54
N LYS A 369 -62.52 -4.60 11.57
CA LYS A 369 -63.44 -3.52 11.97
C LYS A 369 -63.52 -3.46 13.49
N THR A 370 -63.07 -2.38 14.07
CA THR A 370 -63.23 -2.12 15.50
C THR A 370 -64.51 -1.31 15.72
N ALA A 371 -65.27 -1.62 16.78
CA ALA A 371 -66.46 -0.91 17.13
C ALA A 371 -66.15 0.59 17.36
N GLY A 372 -66.59 1.42 16.41
CA GLY A 372 -66.28 2.88 16.45
C GLY A 372 -65.63 3.42 15.17
N ASP A 373 -66.03 2.90 14.02
CA ASP A 373 -65.81 3.45 12.65
C ASP A 373 -64.31 3.64 12.19
N SER A 374 -63.38 3.01 12.84
CA SER A 374 -61.99 2.97 12.38
C SER A 374 -61.61 1.57 11.85
N THR A 375 -61.21 1.53 10.58
CA THR A 375 -60.73 0.30 9.90
C THR A 375 -59.21 0.19 10.08
N LYS A 376 -58.76 -0.82 10.82
CA LYS A 376 -57.31 -1.08 10.99
C LYS A 376 -56.90 -2.23 10.10
N VAL A 377 -55.95 -1.99 9.21
CA VAL A 377 -55.35 -3.01 8.35
C VAL A 377 -54.22 -3.68 9.13
N VAL A 378 -54.32 -4.95 9.38
CA VAL A 378 -53.29 -5.75 10.06
C VAL A 378 -52.68 -6.68 9.02
N LYS A 379 -51.36 -6.61 8.90
CA LYS A 379 -50.59 -7.55 8.08
C LYS A 379 -50.07 -8.68 8.97
N SER A 380 -50.40 -9.90 8.61
CA SER A 380 -49.88 -11.11 9.27
C SER A 380 -49.07 -11.94 8.27
N ILE A 381 -48.11 -12.73 8.75
CA ILE A 381 -47.37 -13.67 7.92
C ILE A 381 -48.34 -14.79 7.49
N GLY A 382 -48.62 -14.86 6.18
CA GLY A 382 -49.51 -15.89 5.64
C GLY A 382 -48.77 -17.18 5.30
N GLU A 383 -47.78 -17.11 4.47
CA GLU A 383 -47.00 -18.26 4.00
C GLU A 383 -45.55 -17.85 3.65
N ILE A 384 -44.60 -18.69 4.02
CA ILE A 384 -43.20 -18.48 3.64
C ILE A 384 -42.93 -19.37 2.43
N THR A 385 -42.77 -18.75 1.27
CA THR A 385 -42.39 -19.41 0.01
C THR A 385 -41.00 -18.94 -0.41
N SER A 386 -40.36 -19.74 -1.26
CA SER A 386 -39.11 -19.31 -1.88
C SER A 386 -39.36 -18.77 -3.28
N LYS A 387 -38.81 -17.60 -3.58
CA LYS A 387 -38.95 -16.95 -4.87
C LYS A 387 -37.58 -16.83 -5.53
N LYS A 388 -37.53 -17.10 -6.83
CA LYS A 388 -36.31 -16.83 -7.61
C LYS A 388 -36.11 -15.33 -7.73
N LYS A 389 -34.99 -14.83 -7.19
CA LYS A 389 -34.57 -13.45 -7.36
C LYS A 389 -33.33 -13.43 -8.25
N VAL A 390 -33.38 -12.61 -9.29
CA VAL A 390 -32.20 -12.33 -10.10
C VAL A 390 -31.40 -11.29 -9.33
N VAL A 391 -30.22 -11.66 -8.86
CA VAL A 391 -29.27 -10.75 -8.24
C VAL A 391 -28.28 -10.36 -9.30
N GLU A 392 -28.17 -9.07 -9.57
CA GLU A 392 -27.08 -8.55 -10.38
C GLU A 392 -25.80 -8.60 -9.54
N THR A 393 -24.86 -9.46 -9.92
CA THR A 393 -23.53 -9.48 -9.32
C THR A 393 -22.78 -8.26 -9.83
N TYR A 394 -22.50 -7.33 -8.93
CA TYR A 394 -21.82 -6.09 -9.26
C TYR A 394 -20.32 -6.34 -9.45
N SER A 395 -19.79 -5.84 -10.57
CA SER A 395 -18.35 -5.68 -10.75
C SER A 395 -17.80 -4.65 -9.76
N TRP A 396 -16.69 -4.96 -9.11
CA TRP A 396 -15.67 -4.09 -8.50
C TRP A 396 -16.00 -3.22 -7.29
N ASP A 397 -17.21 -2.62 -7.15
CA ASP A 397 -17.44 -1.53 -6.20
C ASP A 397 -18.24 -1.92 -4.95
N LYS A 398 -18.64 -3.17 -4.80
CA LYS A 398 -19.39 -3.62 -3.62
C LYS A 398 -18.80 -4.90 -3.06
N HIS A 399 -18.21 -4.79 -1.89
CA HIS A 399 -17.85 -5.93 -1.08
C HIS A 399 -19.10 -6.43 -0.36
N TYR A 400 -19.48 -7.67 -0.60
CA TYR A 400 -20.55 -8.33 0.18
C TYR A 400 -19.88 -9.31 1.15
N LEU A 401 -20.12 -9.12 2.42
CA LEU A 401 -19.96 -10.14 3.43
C LEU A 401 -21.35 -10.69 3.73
N GLU A 402 -21.62 -11.94 3.35
CA GLU A 402 -22.79 -12.65 3.83
C GLU A 402 -22.37 -13.41 5.09
N TYR A 403 -23.02 -13.11 6.19
CA TYR A 403 -22.91 -13.83 7.46
C TYR A 403 -24.06 -14.85 7.50
N TYR A 404 -23.69 -16.13 7.58
CA TYR A 404 -24.63 -17.21 7.88
C TYR A 404 -24.36 -17.68 9.32
N SER A 405 -25.33 -17.44 10.21
CA SER A 405 -25.38 -18.01 11.56
C SER A 405 -26.03 -19.40 11.52
#